data_98b6b07e40f16c9a0aad3ebd2de4a5fd
#
_entry.id   98b6b07e40f16c9a0aad3ebd2de4a5fd
#
_cell.length_a   1.000
_cell.length_b   1.000
_cell.length_c   1.000
_cell.angle_alpha   90.00
_cell.angle_beta   90.00
_cell.angle_gamma   90.00
#
_symmetry.space_group_name_H-M   'P 1'
#
loop_
_entity.id
_entity.type
_entity.pdbx_description
1 polymer ?
#
loop_
_entity_poly.entity_id
_entity_poly.type
_entity_poly.pdbx_seq_one_letter_code
_entity_poly.pdbx_strand_id
1 'polypeptide(L)'
;MKNLKLNLDDQQWWSKGVRFQCQGSGKCCVSHGEFGFVYLTPKDRARFAKHLGISTASFTKKYCSKDKSGTWHLNEDPKRPECMFLKNKKCTAYEARPNQCRTWPFWPEVMTPKAWSKEVASFCPGVGKGPKISSEEIRKSIRQQVEWDKDLGK
;
A
#
# COMPACT_ATOMS: atom_id res chain seq x y z
N MET A 1 10.59 8.87 -10.18
CA MET A 1 10.88 8.37 -8.82
C MET A 1 12.27 8.79 -8.39
N LYS A 2 12.37 9.37 -7.23
CA LYS A 2 13.68 9.67 -6.64
C LYS A 2 14.39 8.35 -6.35
N ASN A 3 15.62 8.19 -6.80
CA ASN A 3 16.50 7.12 -6.37
C ASN A 3 16.74 7.26 -4.85
N LEU A 4 15.81 6.74 -4.08
CA LEU A 4 16.03 6.58 -2.65
C LEU A 4 17.12 5.53 -2.49
N LYS A 5 18.31 5.94 -2.10
CA LYS A 5 19.30 5.01 -1.55
C LYS A 5 18.66 4.37 -0.32
N LEU A 6 18.18 3.14 -0.50
CA LEU A 6 17.67 2.35 0.61
C LEU A 6 18.86 1.96 1.48
N ASN A 7 19.08 2.71 2.53
CA ASN A 7 19.99 2.30 3.56
C ASN A 7 19.26 1.31 4.48
N LEU A 8 19.54 0.02 4.30
CA LEU A 8 18.93 -1.08 5.06
C LEU A 8 19.88 -1.60 6.14
N ASP A 9 20.84 -0.78 6.59
CA ASP A 9 21.82 -1.19 7.60
C ASP A 9 21.22 -1.23 9.02
N ASP A 10 22.00 -1.74 9.96
CA ASP A 10 21.57 -1.93 11.35
C ASP A 10 21.47 -0.62 12.16
N GLN A 11 21.80 0.52 11.56
CA GLN A 11 21.74 1.84 12.21
C GLN A 11 20.41 2.57 12.00
N GLN A 12 19.47 1.96 11.25
CA GLN A 12 18.16 2.56 11.06
C GLN A 12 17.38 2.67 12.38
N TRP A 13 16.54 3.71 12.50
CA TRP A 13 15.71 3.92 13.69
C TRP A 13 14.79 2.72 13.99
N TRP A 14 14.44 1.94 12.97
CA TRP A 14 13.59 0.74 13.09
C TRP A 14 14.39 -0.57 13.24
N SER A 15 15.70 -0.48 13.43
CA SER A 15 16.59 -1.66 13.52
C SER A 15 16.22 -2.66 14.63
N LYS A 16 15.59 -2.17 15.69
CA LYS A 16 15.11 -3.00 16.81
C LYS A 16 13.64 -3.41 16.66
N GLY A 17 13.05 -3.17 15.49
CA GLY A 17 11.66 -3.45 15.21
C GLY A 17 10.72 -2.30 15.52
N VAL A 18 9.48 -2.42 15.07
CA VAL A 18 8.43 -1.43 15.27
C VAL A 18 7.14 -2.13 15.67
N ARG A 19 6.47 -1.64 16.68
CA ARG A 19 5.14 -2.15 17.04
C ARG A 19 4.12 -1.61 16.06
N PHE A 20 3.45 -2.52 15.37
CA PHE A 20 2.39 -2.18 14.43
C PHE A 20 1.39 -3.34 14.33
N GLN A 21 0.09 -3.01 14.36
CA GLN A 21 -0.97 -3.93 14.03
C GLN A 21 -2.14 -3.16 13.47
N CYS A 22 -2.64 -3.59 12.30
CA CYS A 22 -3.82 -2.98 11.70
C CYS A 22 -5.00 -3.04 12.68
N GLN A 23 -5.59 -1.88 12.96
CA GLN A 23 -6.74 -1.76 13.86
C GLN A 23 -8.08 -1.81 13.12
N GLY A 24 -8.06 -2.08 11.80
CA GLY A 24 -9.26 -2.14 11.00
C GLY A 24 -9.98 -0.80 10.87
N SER A 25 -9.26 0.32 11.00
CA SER A 25 -9.86 1.66 10.90
C SER A 25 -10.31 2.02 9.48
N GLY A 26 -9.78 1.33 8.46
CA GLY A 26 -10.04 1.64 7.06
C GLY A 26 -9.37 2.92 6.57
N LYS A 27 -8.59 3.61 7.38
CA LYS A 27 -7.98 4.89 7.00
C LYS A 27 -7.02 4.78 5.82
N CYS A 28 -6.30 3.67 5.67
CA CYS A 28 -5.43 3.44 4.52
C CYS A 28 -6.20 3.22 3.21
N CYS A 29 -7.50 2.96 3.28
CA CYS A 29 -8.39 2.81 2.14
C CYS A 29 -9.10 4.12 1.76
N VAL A 30 -8.76 5.23 2.41
CA VAL A 30 -9.34 6.55 2.14
C VAL A 30 -8.30 7.40 1.40
N SER A 31 -8.72 8.00 0.27
CA SER A 31 -7.86 8.87 -0.52
C SER A 31 -7.46 10.13 0.26
N HIS A 32 -6.20 10.52 0.15
CA HIS A 32 -5.62 11.71 0.78
C HIS A 32 -5.20 12.75 -0.27
N GLY A 33 -6.13 13.16 -1.13
CA GLY A 33 -5.87 14.15 -2.17
C GLY A 33 -5.02 13.58 -3.31
N GLU A 34 -3.97 14.28 -3.72
CA GLU A 34 -3.16 13.93 -4.89
C GLU A 34 -2.44 12.58 -4.80
N PHE A 35 -2.33 11.99 -3.62
CA PHE A 35 -1.60 10.75 -3.38
C PHE A 35 -2.50 9.55 -3.11
N GLY A 36 -3.79 9.66 -3.46
CA GLY A 36 -4.80 8.70 -3.07
C GLY A 36 -4.95 7.46 -3.95
N PHE A 37 -4.26 7.36 -5.08
CA PHE A 37 -4.44 6.24 -6.00
C PHE A 37 -3.87 4.93 -5.44
N VAL A 38 -4.65 3.86 -5.59
CA VAL A 38 -4.17 2.50 -5.38
C VAL A 38 -3.66 1.97 -6.70
N TYR A 39 -2.36 1.97 -6.87
CA TYR A 39 -1.70 1.51 -8.10
C TYR A 39 -1.63 -0.01 -8.15
N LEU A 40 -1.73 -0.54 -9.37
CA LEU A 40 -1.80 -1.98 -9.63
C LEU A 40 -0.80 -2.41 -10.69
N THR A 41 0.08 -3.33 -10.33
CA THR A 41 0.92 -4.06 -11.29
C THR A 41 0.08 -5.10 -12.04
N PRO A 42 0.60 -5.71 -13.12
CA PRO A 42 -0.08 -6.83 -13.78
C PRO A 42 -0.39 -7.99 -12.81
N LYS A 43 0.52 -8.29 -11.89
CA LYS A 43 0.32 -9.34 -10.87
C LYS A 43 -0.81 -8.99 -9.90
N ASP A 44 -0.89 -7.72 -9.49
CA ASP A 44 -1.98 -7.25 -8.62
C ASP A 44 -3.33 -7.41 -9.30
N ARG A 45 -3.43 -7.01 -10.57
CA ARG A 45 -4.67 -7.12 -11.34
C ARG A 45 -5.09 -8.58 -11.54
N ALA A 46 -4.14 -9.46 -11.83
CA ALA A 46 -4.41 -10.89 -11.97
C ALA A 46 -4.93 -11.51 -10.67
N ARG A 47 -4.33 -11.17 -9.55
CA ARG A 47 -4.75 -11.65 -8.23
C ARG A 47 -6.14 -11.15 -7.85
N PHE A 48 -6.44 -9.87 -8.10
CA PHE A 48 -7.77 -9.30 -7.89
C PHE A 48 -8.82 -9.98 -8.75
N ALA A 49 -8.53 -10.15 -10.04
CA ALA A 49 -9.43 -10.79 -10.97
C ALA A 49 -9.79 -12.22 -10.52
N LYS A 50 -8.78 -12.98 -10.09
CA LYS A 50 -8.98 -14.32 -9.54
C LYS A 50 -9.87 -14.31 -8.30
N HIS A 51 -9.66 -13.37 -7.40
CA HIS A 51 -10.48 -13.20 -6.18
C HIS A 51 -11.95 -12.92 -6.52
N LEU A 52 -12.19 -12.13 -7.56
CA LEU A 52 -13.54 -11.76 -8.00
C LEU A 52 -14.15 -12.78 -8.97
N GLY A 53 -13.41 -13.81 -9.38
CA GLY A 53 -13.88 -14.84 -10.31
C GLY A 53 -14.07 -14.37 -11.75
N ILE A 54 -13.31 -13.37 -12.18
CA ILE A 54 -13.35 -12.80 -13.54
C ILE A 54 -11.97 -12.82 -14.18
N SER A 55 -11.91 -12.57 -15.50
CA SER A 55 -10.62 -12.45 -16.19
C SER A 55 -9.90 -11.16 -15.82
N THR A 56 -8.56 -11.17 -15.95
CA THR A 56 -7.74 -9.97 -15.71
C THR A 56 -8.15 -8.83 -16.65
N ALA A 57 -8.46 -9.13 -17.90
CA ALA A 57 -8.93 -8.13 -18.87
C ALA A 57 -10.25 -7.49 -18.43
N SER A 58 -11.21 -8.29 -17.98
CA SER A 58 -12.50 -7.80 -17.48
C SER A 58 -12.31 -6.96 -16.21
N PHE A 59 -11.47 -7.40 -15.29
CA PHE A 59 -11.14 -6.64 -14.10
C PHE A 59 -10.54 -5.28 -14.45
N THR A 60 -9.54 -5.26 -15.31
CA THR A 60 -8.86 -4.03 -15.74
C THR A 60 -9.84 -3.05 -16.38
N LYS A 61 -10.70 -3.54 -17.27
CA LYS A 61 -11.70 -2.71 -17.95
C LYS A 61 -12.73 -2.11 -16.99
N LYS A 62 -13.20 -2.91 -16.04
CA LYS A 62 -14.30 -2.54 -15.15
C LYS A 62 -13.86 -1.70 -13.94
N TYR A 63 -12.71 -2.02 -13.36
CA TYR A 63 -12.30 -1.48 -12.07
C TYR A 63 -11.08 -0.58 -12.11
N CYS A 64 -10.41 -0.45 -13.25
CA CYS A 64 -9.14 0.26 -13.34
C CYS A 64 -9.18 1.38 -14.37
N SER A 65 -8.32 2.37 -14.14
CA SER A 65 -8.05 3.47 -15.07
C SER A 65 -6.55 3.74 -15.11
N LYS A 66 -6.09 4.45 -16.14
CA LYS A 66 -4.69 4.88 -16.25
C LYS A 66 -4.56 6.33 -15.82
N ASP A 67 -3.48 6.64 -15.13
CA ASP A 67 -3.09 8.01 -14.85
C ASP A 67 -2.40 8.64 -16.09
N LYS A 68 -1.94 9.88 -15.94
CA LYS A 68 -1.25 10.61 -17.02
C LYS A 68 0.03 9.95 -17.52
N SER A 69 0.69 9.16 -16.66
CA SER A 69 1.91 8.42 -17.02
C SER A 69 1.62 7.05 -17.63
N GLY A 70 0.35 6.65 -17.69
CA GLY A 70 -0.06 5.34 -18.20
C GLY A 70 -0.01 4.23 -17.16
N THR A 71 0.08 4.56 -15.90
CA THR A 71 0.09 3.59 -14.81
C THR A 71 -1.34 3.26 -14.37
N TRP A 72 -1.63 1.96 -14.25
CA TRP A 72 -2.94 1.49 -13.83
C TRP A 72 -3.18 1.69 -12.34
N HIS A 73 -4.39 2.11 -11.99
CA HIS A 73 -4.86 2.23 -10.61
C HIS A 73 -6.34 1.85 -10.52
N LEU A 74 -6.82 1.57 -9.30
CA LEU A 74 -8.25 1.38 -9.07
C LEU A 74 -9.01 2.67 -9.39
N ASN A 75 -10.21 2.52 -9.97
CA ASN A 75 -11.10 3.67 -10.20
C ASN A 75 -11.42 4.37 -8.89
N GLU A 76 -11.49 5.68 -8.94
CA GLU A 76 -11.91 6.52 -7.82
C GLU A 76 -13.16 7.30 -8.17
N ASP A 77 -14.01 7.49 -7.18
CA ASP A 77 -15.17 8.38 -7.26
C ASP A 77 -14.80 9.69 -6.53
N PRO A 78 -14.78 10.85 -7.22
CA PRO A 78 -14.50 12.15 -6.57
C PRO A 78 -15.42 12.47 -5.41
N LYS A 79 -16.62 11.89 -5.37
CA LYS A 79 -17.61 12.09 -4.31
C LYS A 79 -17.42 11.16 -3.13
N ARG A 80 -16.60 10.12 -3.29
CA ARG A 80 -16.33 9.11 -2.27
C ARG A 80 -14.83 8.85 -2.19
N PRO A 81 -14.13 9.41 -1.20
CA PRO A 81 -12.69 9.24 -1.09
C PRO A 81 -12.27 7.82 -0.70
N GLU A 82 -13.20 6.99 -0.27
CA GLU A 82 -12.91 5.62 0.16
C GLU A 82 -12.66 4.70 -1.05
N CYS A 83 -11.75 3.74 -0.87
CA CYS A 83 -11.56 2.65 -1.82
C CYS A 83 -12.90 1.91 -2.05
N MET A 84 -13.20 1.56 -3.32
CA MET A 84 -14.43 0.87 -3.69
C MET A 84 -14.63 -0.48 -2.97
N PHE A 85 -13.57 -1.10 -2.48
CA PHE A 85 -13.63 -2.36 -1.75
C PHE A 85 -13.74 -2.17 -0.23
N LEU A 86 -13.82 -0.94 0.24
CA LEU A 86 -14.01 -0.64 1.66
C LEU A 86 -15.50 -0.69 2.00
N LYS A 87 -15.87 -1.59 2.93
CA LYS A 87 -17.23 -1.67 3.51
C LYS A 87 -17.12 -1.83 5.01
N ASN A 88 -17.88 -1.03 5.77
CA ASN A 88 -17.90 -1.09 7.22
C ASN A 88 -16.48 -1.04 7.82
N LYS A 89 -15.62 -0.16 7.31
CA LYS A 89 -14.22 0.00 7.69
C LYS A 89 -13.33 -1.22 7.43
N LYS A 90 -13.80 -2.18 6.63
CA LYS A 90 -13.06 -3.39 6.28
C LYS A 90 -12.87 -3.51 4.78
N CYS A 91 -11.69 -3.97 4.36
CA CYS A 91 -11.42 -4.26 2.96
C CYS A 91 -12.11 -5.58 2.55
N THR A 92 -13.05 -5.51 1.61
CA THR A 92 -13.75 -6.72 1.09
C THR A 92 -12.85 -7.57 0.21
N ALA A 93 -11.73 -7.04 -0.26
CA ALA A 93 -10.73 -7.74 -1.06
C ALA A 93 -9.42 -7.95 -0.26
N TYR A 94 -9.51 -8.10 1.04
CA TYR A 94 -8.34 -8.16 1.94
C TYR A 94 -7.29 -9.18 1.51
N GLU A 95 -7.70 -10.39 1.15
CA GLU A 95 -6.78 -11.47 0.73
C GLU A 95 -6.12 -11.19 -0.62
N ALA A 96 -6.79 -10.44 -1.49
CA ALA A 96 -6.28 -10.06 -2.80
C ALA A 96 -5.66 -8.67 -2.83
N ARG A 97 -5.42 -8.06 -1.68
CA ARG A 97 -4.90 -6.69 -1.60
C ARG A 97 -3.73 -6.47 -2.55
N PRO A 98 -3.69 -5.31 -3.24
CA PRO A 98 -2.50 -4.90 -3.97
C PRO A 98 -1.28 -4.87 -3.06
N ASN A 99 -0.10 -5.03 -3.64
CA ASN A 99 1.13 -5.00 -2.85
C ASN A 99 1.26 -3.71 -2.04
N GLN A 100 0.87 -2.58 -2.61
CA GLN A 100 0.82 -1.29 -1.92
C GLN A 100 0.07 -1.36 -0.59
N CYS A 101 -1.08 -2.03 -0.56
CA CYS A 101 -1.88 -2.18 0.66
C CYS A 101 -1.31 -3.22 1.63
N ARG A 102 -0.56 -4.20 1.13
CA ARG A 102 0.06 -5.26 1.94
C ARG A 102 1.28 -4.79 2.69
N THR A 103 2.10 -3.94 2.06
CA THR A 103 3.37 -3.47 2.63
C THR A 103 3.21 -2.26 3.54
N TRP A 104 2.06 -1.57 3.46
CA TRP A 104 1.79 -0.46 4.36
C TRP A 104 1.97 -0.88 5.84
N PRO A 105 2.63 -0.11 6.70
CA PRO A 105 3.19 1.23 6.47
C PRO A 105 4.69 1.23 6.11
N PHE A 106 5.25 0.11 5.73
CA PHE A 106 6.69 -0.04 5.51
C PHE A 106 7.08 0.30 4.07
N TRP A 107 6.76 1.51 3.65
CA TRP A 107 7.14 2.04 2.35
C TRP A 107 8.41 2.88 2.46
N PRO A 108 9.34 2.79 1.47
CA PRO A 108 10.59 3.55 1.54
C PRO A 108 10.41 5.02 1.84
N GLU A 109 9.40 5.65 1.25
CA GLU A 109 9.13 7.08 1.34
C GLU A 109 8.79 7.56 2.75
N VAL A 110 8.26 6.67 3.59
CA VAL A 110 7.81 7.02 4.94
C VAL A 110 8.71 6.46 6.04
N MET A 111 9.85 5.84 5.67
CA MET A 111 10.74 5.18 6.63
C MET A 111 11.81 6.11 7.22
N THR A 112 11.73 7.41 7.02
CA THR A 112 12.53 8.37 7.80
C THR A 112 11.79 8.73 9.09
N PRO A 113 12.48 9.07 10.20
CA PRO A 113 11.79 9.43 11.44
C PRO A 113 10.76 10.54 11.27
N LYS A 114 11.10 11.56 10.49
CA LYS A 114 10.21 12.70 10.23
C LYS A 114 8.97 12.29 9.42
N ALA A 115 9.14 11.56 8.30
CA ALA A 115 8.05 11.11 7.47
C ALA A 115 7.17 10.11 8.22
N TRP A 116 7.75 9.20 8.97
CA TRP A 116 7.00 8.26 9.80
C TRP A 116 6.09 8.96 10.81
N SER A 117 6.65 9.92 11.55
CA SER A 117 5.89 10.68 12.55
C SER A 117 4.75 11.48 11.90
N LYS A 118 5.03 12.14 10.77
CA LYS A 118 4.09 13.05 10.11
C LYS A 118 3.04 12.33 9.29
N GLU A 119 3.43 11.30 8.55
CA GLU A 119 2.58 10.67 7.53
C GLU A 119 2.01 9.31 7.94
N VAL A 120 2.62 8.64 8.91
CA VAL A 120 2.16 7.34 9.39
C VAL A 120 1.60 7.42 10.80
N ALA A 121 2.41 7.79 11.78
CA ALA A 121 2.02 7.77 13.18
C ALA A 121 0.87 8.74 13.50
N SER A 122 0.83 9.90 12.86
CA SER A 122 -0.25 10.88 13.03
C SER A 122 -1.58 10.42 12.43
N PHE A 123 -1.54 9.43 11.54
CA PHE A 123 -2.66 9.04 10.71
C PHE A 123 -3.16 7.63 10.99
N CYS A 124 -2.25 6.67 11.15
CA CYS A 124 -2.60 5.25 11.30
C CYS A 124 -2.66 4.86 12.79
N PRO A 125 -3.84 4.44 13.30
CA PRO A 125 -3.97 4.05 14.69
C PRO A 125 -3.25 2.74 15.04
N GLY A 126 -2.76 2.00 14.04
CA GLY A 126 -2.02 0.75 14.25
C GLY A 126 -0.61 0.93 14.75
N VAL A 127 -0.04 2.14 14.65
CA VAL A 127 1.31 2.41 15.14
C VAL A 127 1.35 2.33 16.66
N GLY A 128 2.31 1.58 17.19
CA GLY A 128 2.46 1.35 18.63
C GLY A 128 1.52 0.29 19.21
N LYS A 129 0.73 -0.37 18.37
CA LYS A 129 -0.19 -1.44 18.76
C LYS A 129 0.34 -2.81 18.34
N GLY A 130 -0.14 -3.85 19.05
CA GLY A 130 0.17 -5.23 18.71
C GLY A 130 1.63 -5.64 18.93
N PRO A 131 2.03 -6.76 18.31
CA PRO A 131 3.38 -7.28 18.46
C PRO A 131 4.41 -6.42 17.74
N LYS A 132 5.65 -6.55 18.14
CA LYS A 132 6.78 -5.89 17.51
C LYS A 132 7.10 -6.60 16.18
N ILE A 133 7.04 -5.84 15.08
CA ILE A 133 7.48 -6.33 13.77
C ILE A 133 9.00 -6.23 13.73
N SER A 134 9.67 -7.34 13.43
CA SER A 134 11.13 -7.38 13.40
C SER A 134 11.71 -6.54 12.26
N SER A 135 12.95 -6.08 12.43
CA SER A 135 13.66 -5.35 11.37
C SER A 135 13.80 -6.20 10.10
N GLU A 136 13.91 -7.51 10.23
CA GLU A 136 13.99 -8.42 9.09
C GLU A 136 12.68 -8.42 8.28
N GLU A 137 11.53 -8.49 8.93
CA GLU A 137 10.23 -8.41 8.28
C GLU A 137 9.99 -7.01 7.66
N ILE A 138 10.45 -5.96 8.33
CA ILE A 138 10.39 -4.60 7.79
C ILE A 138 11.22 -4.49 6.51
N ARG A 139 12.47 -4.99 6.52
CA ARG A 139 13.32 -5.04 5.33
C ARG A 139 12.67 -5.79 4.18
N LYS A 140 12.05 -6.93 4.47
CA LYS A 140 11.32 -7.74 3.49
C LYS A 140 10.20 -6.93 2.84
N SER A 141 9.40 -6.23 3.63
CA SER A 141 8.31 -5.38 3.12
C SER A 141 8.84 -4.24 2.25
N ILE A 142 9.90 -3.58 2.68
CA ILE A 142 10.55 -2.51 1.91
C ILE A 142 11.03 -3.03 0.55
N ARG A 143 11.71 -4.19 0.53
CA ARG A 143 12.19 -4.81 -0.71
C ARG A 143 11.04 -5.19 -1.63
N GLN A 144 9.97 -5.75 -1.10
CA GLN A 144 8.77 -6.06 -1.88
C GLN A 144 8.19 -4.81 -2.52
N GLN A 145 8.14 -3.71 -1.80
CA GLN A 145 7.64 -2.45 -2.32
C GLN A 145 8.54 -1.90 -3.45
N VAL A 146 9.84 -1.99 -3.29
CA VAL A 146 10.81 -1.58 -4.32
C VAL A 146 10.66 -2.41 -5.60
N GLU A 147 10.55 -3.73 -5.46
CA GLU A 147 10.35 -4.62 -6.62
C GLU A 147 9.01 -4.36 -7.30
N TRP A 148 7.97 -4.13 -6.52
CA TRP A 148 6.65 -3.78 -7.03
C TRP A 148 6.69 -2.48 -7.84
N ASP A 149 7.39 -1.46 -7.36
CA ASP A 149 7.55 -0.18 -8.07
C ASP A 149 8.15 -0.36 -9.47
N LYS A 150 9.07 -1.31 -9.65
CA LYS A 150 9.67 -1.61 -10.96
C LYS A 150 8.66 -2.17 -11.96
N ASP A 151 7.62 -2.83 -11.48
CA ASP A 151 6.58 -3.43 -12.30
C ASP A 151 5.41 -2.48 -12.59
N LEU A 152 5.35 -1.34 -11.92
CA LEU A 152 4.36 -0.31 -12.23
C LEU A 152 4.58 0.25 -13.64
N GLY A 153 3.50 0.48 -14.34
CA GLY A 153 3.53 0.98 -15.72
C GLY A 153 3.61 -0.11 -16.79
N LYS A 154 3.63 -1.38 -16.39
CA LYS A 154 3.62 -2.53 -17.32
C LYS A 154 2.17 -3.08 -17.56
#